data_939383207a9f274ce337bab94b50d5dd
#
_entry.id   939383207a9f274ce337bab94b50d5dd
#
_cell.length_a   1.000
_cell.length_b   1.000
_cell.length_c   1.000
_cell.angle_alpha   90.00
_cell.angle_beta   90.00
_cell.angle_gamma   90.00
#
_symmetry.space_group_name_H-M   'P 1'
#
loop_
_entity.id
_entity.type
_entity.pdbx_description
1 polymer ?
#
loop_
_entity_poly.entity_id
_entity_poly.type
_entity_poly.pdbx_seq_one_letter_code
_entity_poly.pdbx_strand_id
1 'polypeptide(L)'
;MWWSGMHNTNLMLTLYGDGLAEYEVTSNNLTITDVVRLESKNYLFVYLDLATTKPGNYQLVLEHSQKASIQIPYELMERREGSAERKGYDSSDFIYLIMPDRFANGDPSNDAHPELLDKPNRKDPWARHGGDLQGIIDHLDYIEELGVTAIWNTPVAEDNDPEGSYHMYAASNVYQIDRRFGSNDLYKKLSAEMKKRNMKLIMDYVVNHWSLEHYMIKDLPAADWINQWDSYT
;
A
#
# COMPACT_ATOMS: atom_id res chain seq x y z
N MET A 1 10.40 -0.88 2.30
CA MET A 1 10.78 -2.25 2.74
C MET A 1 11.00 -3.10 1.51
N TRP A 2 12.15 -3.75 1.42
CA TRP A 2 12.59 -4.53 0.25
C TRP A 2 13.39 -5.73 0.75
N TRP A 3 13.74 -6.69 -0.09
CA TRP A 3 14.52 -7.87 0.32
C TRP A 3 15.73 -8.10 -0.57
N SER A 4 16.78 -8.74 -0.03
CA SER A 4 17.99 -9.11 -0.73
C SER A 4 17.74 -10.22 -1.75
N GLY A 5 18.63 -10.36 -2.75
CA GLY A 5 18.55 -11.42 -3.76
C GLY A 5 17.43 -11.23 -4.79
N MET A 6 16.96 -10.00 -5.00
CA MET A 6 16.06 -9.67 -6.09
C MET A 6 16.78 -9.76 -7.44
N HIS A 7 16.05 -10.14 -8.49
CA HIS A 7 16.60 -10.20 -9.85
C HIS A 7 17.11 -8.83 -10.33
N ASN A 8 16.34 -7.77 -10.08
CA ASN A 8 16.82 -6.41 -10.28
C ASN A 8 17.40 -5.90 -8.98
N THR A 9 18.71 -5.73 -8.92
CA THR A 9 19.43 -5.24 -7.74
C THR A 9 19.44 -3.73 -7.61
N ASN A 10 19.01 -3.02 -8.66
CA ASN A 10 18.92 -1.57 -8.66
C ASN A 10 17.58 -1.13 -8.06
N LEU A 11 17.61 -0.58 -6.87
CA LEU A 11 16.42 -0.12 -6.14
C LEU A 11 16.35 1.39 -6.16
N MET A 12 15.20 1.93 -6.58
CA MET A 12 14.87 3.35 -6.42
C MET A 12 14.03 3.54 -5.15
N LEU A 13 14.48 4.39 -4.26
CA LEU A 13 13.70 4.87 -3.11
C LEU A 13 13.18 6.27 -3.42
N THR A 14 11.88 6.47 -3.25
CA THR A 14 11.25 7.80 -3.28
C THR A 14 11.24 8.35 -1.86
N LEU A 15 11.94 9.44 -1.64
CA LEU A 15 11.89 10.22 -0.40
C LEU A 15 10.99 11.42 -0.63
N TYR A 16 10.06 11.65 0.29
CA TYR A 16 9.12 12.77 0.25
C TYR A 16 9.10 13.51 1.59
N GLY A 17 9.21 14.83 1.51
CA GLY A 17 9.16 15.72 2.67
C GLY A 17 9.55 17.15 2.28
N ASP A 18 9.19 18.11 3.10
CA ASP A 18 9.38 19.54 2.82
C ASP A 18 10.85 19.90 2.54
N GLY A 19 11.11 20.37 1.31
CA GLY A 19 12.41 20.86 0.88
C GLY A 19 13.52 19.80 0.84
N LEU A 20 13.21 18.50 0.73
CA LEU A 20 14.22 17.42 0.72
C LEU A 20 15.22 17.54 -0.43
N ALA A 21 14.85 18.13 -1.57
CA ALA A 21 15.76 18.32 -2.71
C ALA A 21 16.98 19.22 -2.39
N GLU A 22 16.93 19.98 -1.29
CA GLU A 22 18.04 20.81 -0.84
C GLU A 22 19.13 20.04 -0.07
N TYR A 23 18.85 18.77 0.30
CA TYR A 23 19.77 17.94 1.06
C TYR A 23 20.67 17.09 0.15
N GLU A 24 21.89 16.85 0.65
CA GLU A 24 22.77 15.82 0.11
C GLU A 24 22.50 14.49 0.82
N VAL A 25 22.47 13.39 0.05
CA VAL A 25 22.17 12.07 0.59
C VAL A 25 23.43 11.21 0.64
N THR A 26 23.71 10.67 1.82
CA THR A 26 24.84 9.78 2.05
C THR A 26 24.41 8.51 2.76
N SER A 27 25.24 7.47 2.72
CA SER A 27 25.09 6.28 3.55
C SER A 27 26.46 5.64 3.77
N ASN A 28 26.68 5.13 4.96
CA ASN A 28 27.94 4.46 5.30
C ASN A 28 28.02 3.03 4.75
N ASN A 29 26.87 2.37 4.55
CA ASN A 29 26.80 0.91 4.31
C ASN A 29 25.89 0.53 3.12
N LEU A 30 25.35 1.52 2.39
CA LEU A 30 24.61 1.30 1.15
C LEU A 30 25.35 1.97 0.01
N THR A 31 25.43 1.32 -1.14
CA THR A 31 25.97 1.92 -2.37
C THR A 31 24.90 2.75 -3.01
N ILE A 32 25.00 4.07 -2.90
CA ILE A 32 24.16 5.03 -3.63
C ILE A 32 24.78 5.21 -5.01
N THR A 33 24.03 4.90 -6.06
CA THR A 33 24.48 5.03 -7.46
C THR A 33 24.05 6.35 -8.08
N ASP A 34 22.92 6.90 -7.63
CA ASP A 34 22.43 8.20 -8.13
C ASP A 34 21.46 8.84 -7.13
N VAL A 35 21.34 10.17 -7.18
CA VAL A 35 20.34 10.95 -6.44
C VAL A 35 19.72 11.97 -7.39
N VAL A 36 18.49 11.70 -7.81
CA VAL A 36 17.76 12.56 -8.76
C VAL A 36 16.87 13.52 -8.00
N ARG A 37 17.03 14.82 -8.30
CA ARG A 37 16.20 15.92 -7.84
C ARG A 37 15.13 16.20 -8.90
N LEU A 38 13.89 16.29 -8.46
CA LEU A 38 12.74 16.46 -9.35
C LEU A 38 12.31 17.93 -9.44
N GLU A 39 11.26 18.21 -10.20
CA GLU A 39 10.68 19.55 -10.32
C GLU A 39 10.15 20.05 -8.97
N SER A 40 9.46 19.19 -8.24
CA SER A 40 9.09 19.48 -6.85
C SER A 40 10.31 19.37 -5.93
N LYS A 41 10.56 20.40 -5.15
CA LYS A 41 11.64 20.43 -4.15
C LYS A 41 11.42 19.46 -2.98
N ASN A 42 10.25 18.87 -2.90
CA ASN A 42 9.87 17.98 -1.81
C ASN A 42 10.27 16.51 -2.06
N TYR A 43 10.79 16.18 -3.26
CA TYR A 43 11.14 14.82 -3.64
C TYR A 43 12.62 14.63 -3.93
N LEU A 44 13.11 13.44 -3.57
CA LEU A 44 14.36 12.87 -4.02
C LEU A 44 14.14 11.43 -4.44
N PHE A 45 14.72 11.02 -5.58
CA PHE A 45 14.88 9.63 -5.92
C PHE A 45 16.30 9.20 -5.62
N VAL A 46 16.46 8.24 -4.73
CA VAL A 46 17.74 7.69 -4.32
C VAL A 46 17.87 6.29 -4.90
N TYR A 47 18.84 6.11 -5.78
CA TYR A 47 19.12 4.81 -6.41
C TYR A 47 20.20 4.08 -5.62
N LEU A 48 19.93 2.82 -5.28
CA LEU A 48 20.80 1.94 -4.52
C LEU A 48 21.19 0.73 -5.36
N ASP A 49 22.47 0.35 -5.35
CA ASP A 49 22.90 -0.97 -5.81
C ASP A 49 22.91 -1.94 -4.62
N LEU A 50 22.04 -2.94 -4.69
CA LEU A 50 21.89 -3.98 -3.66
C LEU A 50 22.52 -5.34 -4.06
N ALA A 51 23.29 -5.41 -5.16
CA ALA A 51 23.82 -6.68 -5.70
C ALA A 51 24.58 -7.50 -4.66
N THR A 52 25.36 -6.83 -3.80
CA THR A 52 26.16 -7.46 -2.76
C THR A 52 25.69 -7.15 -1.33
N THR A 53 24.59 -6.38 -1.20
CA THR A 53 24.10 -5.93 0.10
C THR A 53 23.37 -7.06 0.82
N LYS A 54 23.79 -7.36 2.04
CA LYS A 54 23.19 -8.39 2.88
C LYS A 54 21.90 -7.87 3.55
N PRO A 55 20.99 -8.76 3.98
CA PRO A 55 19.88 -8.34 4.83
C PRO A 55 20.38 -7.64 6.10
N GLY A 56 19.67 -6.60 6.53
CA GLY A 56 20.06 -5.85 7.74
C GLY A 56 19.40 -4.47 7.80
N ASN A 57 19.73 -3.76 8.87
CA ASN A 57 19.30 -2.39 9.10
C ASN A 57 20.40 -1.43 8.64
N TYR A 58 19.99 -0.51 7.79
CA TYR A 58 20.84 0.50 7.17
C TYR A 58 20.31 1.90 7.49
N GLN A 59 21.06 2.91 7.10
CA GLN A 59 20.69 4.29 7.31
C GLN A 59 21.08 5.15 6.12
N LEU A 60 20.14 5.96 5.65
CA LEU A 60 20.41 7.10 4.80
C LEU A 60 20.51 8.34 5.69
N VAL A 61 21.49 9.17 5.42
CA VAL A 61 21.71 10.44 6.12
C VAL A 61 21.55 11.56 5.10
N LEU A 62 20.63 12.48 5.38
CA LEU A 62 20.41 13.68 4.59
C LEU A 62 21.07 14.84 5.31
N GLU A 63 22.01 15.50 4.66
CA GLU A 63 22.79 16.60 5.21
C GLU A 63 22.47 17.91 4.49
N HIS A 64 22.41 19.01 5.25
CA HIS A 64 22.20 20.35 4.72
C HIS A 64 23.12 21.33 5.44
N SER A 65 23.66 22.31 4.73
CA SER A 65 24.62 23.27 5.28
C SER A 65 24.07 24.15 6.40
N GLN A 66 22.74 24.35 6.45
CA GLN A 66 22.09 25.31 7.37
C GLN A 66 20.92 24.68 8.16
N LYS A 67 20.56 23.42 7.90
CA LYS A 67 19.45 22.72 8.56
C LYS A 67 19.99 21.50 9.29
N ALA A 68 19.22 20.99 10.25
CA ALA A 68 19.56 19.74 10.94
C ALA A 68 19.60 18.56 9.95
N SER A 69 20.53 17.63 10.17
CA SER A 69 20.58 16.39 9.41
C SER A 69 19.36 15.52 9.71
N ILE A 70 18.89 14.78 8.70
CA ILE A 70 17.78 13.84 8.81
C ILE A 70 18.35 12.43 8.66
N GLN A 71 18.00 11.54 9.58
CA GLN A 71 18.39 10.14 9.52
C GLN A 71 17.17 9.30 9.15
N ILE A 72 17.25 8.56 8.04
CA ILE A 72 16.18 7.70 7.55
C ILE A 72 16.62 6.25 7.71
N PRO A 73 16.01 5.49 8.64
CA PRO A 73 16.28 4.06 8.77
C PRO A 73 15.74 3.31 7.55
N TYR A 74 16.53 2.38 7.06
CA TYR A 74 16.14 1.51 5.95
C TYR A 74 16.44 0.06 6.28
N GLU A 75 15.42 -0.79 6.25
CA GLU A 75 15.55 -2.23 6.45
C GLU A 75 15.57 -2.95 5.10
N LEU A 76 16.65 -3.68 4.81
CA LEU A 76 16.72 -4.66 3.74
C LEU A 76 16.43 -6.04 4.33
N MET A 77 15.30 -6.61 3.95
CA MET A 77 14.85 -7.88 4.51
C MET A 77 15.56 -9.08 3.86
N GLU A 78 15.63 -10.17 4.60
CA GLU A 78 15.91 -11.47 4.02
C GLU A 78 14.68 -12.00 3.28
N ARG A 79 14.89 -12.67 2.15
CA ARG A 79 13.82 -13.32 1.43
C ARG A 79 13.31 -14.50 2.25
N ARG A 80 11.99 -14.55 2.45
CA ARG A 80 11.36 -15.67 3.19
C ARG A 80 11.57 -16.97 2.44
N GLU A 81 11.96 -18.01 3.18
CA GLU A 81 12.07 -19.37 2.66
C GLU A 81 10.72 -19.80 2.02
N GLY A 82 10.79 -20.53 0.90
CA GLY A 82 9.63 -21.01 0.17
C GLY A 82 8.81 -19.89 -0.51
N SER A 83 9.28 -18.66 -0.54
CA SER A 83 8.52 -17.56 -1.15
C SER A 83 8.44 -17.64 -2.67
N ALA A 84 9.35 -18.39 -3.31
CA ALA A 84 9.35 -18.63 -4.76
C ALA A 84 8.38 -19.75 -5.16
N GLU A 85 8.06 -20.65 -4.25
CA GLU A 85 7.19 -21.81 -4.46
C GLU A 85 5.71 -21.52 -4.19
N ARG A 86 5.36 -20.26 -3.87
CA ARG A 86 3.96 -19.87 -3.66
C ARG A 86 3.18 -20.04 -4.95
N LYS A 87 2.15 -20.86 -4.86
CA LYS A 87 1.19 -21.03 -5.97
C LYS A 87 0.21 -19.86 -5.98
N GLY A 88 0.02 -19.27 -7.16
CA GLY A 88 -1.10 -18.37 -7.42
C GLY A 88 -2.42 -19.12 -7.49
N TYR A 89 -3.47 -18.44 -7.94
CA TYR A 89 -4.73 -19.09 -8.28
C TYR A 89 -4.66 -19.73 -9.68
N ASP A 90 -5.47 -20.75 -9.92
CA ASP A 90 -5.59 -21.43 -11.21
C ASP A 90 -7.06 -21.83 -11.49
N SER A 91 -7.29 -22.59 -12.57
CA SER A 91 -8.64 -23.00 -12.99
C SER A 91 -9.35 -23.94 -12.02
N SER A 92 -8.68 -24.46 -10.99
CA SER A 92 -9.30 -25.29 -9.95
C SER A 92 -9.83 -24.45 -8.79
N ASP A 93 -9.54 -23.13 -8.75
CA ASP A 93 -9.98 -22.29 -7.66
C ASP A 93 -11.42 -21.78 -7.86
N PHE A 94 -12.17 -21.82 -6.76
CA PHE A 94 -13.43 -21.11 -6.63
C PHE A 94 -13.16 -19.76 -5.95
N ILE A 95 -13.16 -18.69 -6.75
CA ILE A 95 -12.86 -17.34 -6.30
C ILE A 95 -14.16 -16.65 -5.90
N TYR A 96 -14.20 -16.13 -4.66
CA TYR A 96 -15.31 -15.34 -4.15
C TYR A 96 -14.89 -13.87 -4.05
N LEU A 97 -15.54 -13.01 -4.84
CA LEU A 97 -15.32 -11.57 -4.77
C LEU A 97 -16.08 -11.00 -3.57
N ILE A 98 -15.35 -10.29 -2.70
CA ILE A 98 -15.92 -9.62 -1.52
C ILE A 98 -15.63 -8.12 -1.61
N MET A 99 -16.67 -7.31 -1.44
CA MET A 99 -16.55 -5.89 -1.13
C MET A 99 -16.63 -5.77 0.40
N PRO A 100 -15.52 -5.48 1.11
CA PRO A 100 -15.49 -5.54 2.57
C PRO A 100 -16.58 -4.67 3.22
N ASP A 101 -16.75 -3.44 2.74
CA ASP A 101 -17.75 -2.50 3.25
C ASP A 101 -19.20 -3.08 3.24
N ARG A 102 -19.49 -4.02 2.31
CA ARG A 102 -20.82 -4.59 2.10
C ARG A 102 -21.00 -5.99 2.68
N PHE A 103 -19.94 -6.59 3.21
CA PHE A 103 -19.99 -7.99 3.63
C PHE A 103 -20.44 -8.13 5.09
N ALA A 104 -19.61 -7.77 6.04
CA ALA A 104 -19.92 -7.88 7.46
C ALA A 104 -19.12 -6.85 8.26
N ASN A 105 -19.75 -6.26 9.27
CA ASN A 105 -19.12 -5.36 10.23
C ASN A 105 -18.67 -6.16 11.45
N GLY A 106 -17.37 -6.33 11.63
CA GLY A 106 -16.77 -7.04 12.76
C GLY A 106 -16.32 -6.11 13.89
N ASP A 107 -16.05 -4.83 13.55
CA ASP A 107 -15.62 -3.81 14.49
C ASP A 107 -16.33 -2.47 14.25
N PRO A 108 -17.52 -2.24 14.84
CA PRO A 108 -18.23 -0.98 14.67
C PRO A 108 -17.47 0.27 15.12
N SER A 109 -16.38 0.12 15.86
CA SER A 109 -15.58 1.27 16.31
C SER A 109 -14.78 1.92 15.19
N ASN A 110 -14.55 1.21 14.08
CA ASN A 110 -13.80 1.68 12.93
C ASN A 110 -14.68 2.21 11.79
N ASP A 111 -16.03 2.15 11.88
CA ASP A 111 -16.95 2.59 10.81
C ASP A 111 -16.63 3.99 10.27
N ALA A 112 -16.09 4.87 11.13
CA ALA A 112 -15.65 6.22 10.76
C ALA A 112 -14.28 6.54 11.36
N HIS A 113 -13.49 7.30 10.61
CA HIS A 113 -12.21 7.81 11.10
C HIS A 113 -12.19 9.35 11.03
N PRO A 114 -11.67 10.07 12.06
CA PRO A 114 -11.69 11.54 12.08
C PRO A 114 -11.01 12.22 10.88
N GLU A 115 -9.94 11.61 10.37
CA GLU A 115 -9.15 12.14 9.25
C GLU A 115 -9.66 11.71 7.87
N LEU A 116 -10.65 10.82 7.79
CA LEU A 116 -11.22 10.37 6.53
C LEU A 116 -12.56 11.06 6.26
N LEU A 117 -12.77 11.46 5.03
CA LEU A 117 -13.87 12.36 4.64
C LEU A 117 -15.21 11.64 4.59
N ASP A 118 -15.31 10.54 3.86
CA ASP A 118 -16.56 9.80 3.69
C ASP A 118 -16.99 9.10 4.99
N LYS A 119 -18.26 9.26 5.35
CA LYS A 119 -18.81 8.76 6.61
C LYS A 119 -19.88 7.67 6.36
N PRO A 120 -20.12 6.77 7.33
CA PRO A 120 -21.08 5.70 7.14
C PRO A 120 -22.53 6.23 7.08
N ASN A 121 -23.29 5.73 6.11
CA ASN A 121 -24.73 5.96 5.99
C ASN A 121 -25.42 4.76 5.32
N ARG A 122 -25.86 3.80 6.11
CA ARG A 122 -26.49 2.56 5.61
C ARG A 122 -27.81 2.75 4.87
N LYS A 123 -28.41 3.95 4.92
CA LYS A 123 -29.64 4.27 4.20
C LYS A 123 -29.36 4.69 2.76
N ASP A 124 -28.14 5.07 2.46
CA ASP A 124 -27.69 5.47 1.14
C ASP A 124 -26.89 4.32 0.51
N PRO A 125 -27.32 3.76 -0.64
CA PRO A 125 -26.61 2.68 -1.31
C PRO A 125 -25.21 3.09 -1.81
N TRP A 126 -24.94 4.38 -1.94
CA TRP A 126 -23.67 4.93 -2.43
C TRP A 126 -22.72 5.34 -1.30
N ALA A 127 -23.19 5.37 -0.05
CA ALA A 127 -22.35 5.66 1.11
C ALA A 127 -21.74 4.39 1.71
N ARG A 128 -20.83 4.56 2.66
CA ARG A 128 -20.21 3.45 3.42
C ARG A 128 -21.21 2.78 4.35
N HIS A 129 -21.10 1.45 4.50
CA HIS A 129 -21.98 0.65 5.35
C HIS A 129 -21.25 0.04 6.55
N GLY A 130 -19.93 0.17 6.65
CA GLY A 130 -19.15 -0.21 7.82
C GLY A 130 -18.74 -1.69 7.89
N GLY A 131 -18.85 -2.45 6.81
CA GLY A 131 -18.21 -3.76 6.74
C GLY A 131 -16.68 -3.62 6.70
N ASP A 132 -15.96 -4.61 7.25
CA ASP A 132 -14.53 -4.53 7.49
C ASP A 132 -13.79 -5.88 7.39
N LEU A 133 -12.47 -5.85 7.59
CA LEU A 133 -11.63 -7.06 7.53
C LEU A 133 -11.90 -8.01 8.72
N GLN A 134 -12.27 -7.48 9.90
CA GLN A 134 -12.61 -8.33 11.03
C GLN A 134 -13.90 -9.09 10.74
N GLY A 135 -14.90 -8.44 10.11
CA GLY A 135 -16.12 -9.11 9.67
C GLY A 135 -15.86 -10.24 8.69
N ILE A 136 -14.90 -10.08 7.78
CA ILE A 136 -14.49 -11.19 6.90
C ILE A 136 -13.85 -12.32 7.71
N ILE A 137 -12.95 -12.01 8.66
CA ILE A 137 -12.28 -13.00 9.50
C ILE A 137 -13.31 -13.80 10.31
N ASP A 138 -14.30 -13.14 10.86
CA ASP A 138 -15.35 -13.76 11.69
C ASP A 138 -16.26 -14.70 10.90
N HIS A 139 -16.28 -14.57 9.57
CA HIS A 139 -17.11 -15.41 8.68
C HIS A 139 -16.31 -16.37 7.79
N LEU A 140 -15.02 -16.59 8.09
CA LEU A 140 -14.18 -17.48 7.28
C LEU A 140 -14.70 -18.94 7.28
N ASP A 141 -15.30 -19.41 8.37
CA ASP A 141 -15.88 -20.77 8.43
C ASP A 141 -17.06 -20.90 7.47
N TYR A 142 -17.94 -19.89 7.42
CA TYR A 142 -19.04 -19.83 6.44
C TYR A 142 -18.52 -19.83 4.99
N ILE A 143 -17.47 -19.04 4.72
CA ILE A 143 -16.88 -18.95 3.37
C ILE A 143 -16.24 -20.29 2.99
N GLU A 144 -15.58 -20.99 3.92
CA GLU A 144 -15.01 -22.31 3.73
C GLU A 144 -16.11 -23.35 3.43
N GLU A 145 -17.22 -23.34 4.18
CA GLU A 145 -18.38 -24.23 3.96
C GLU A 145 -19.03 -24.06 2.58
N LEU A 146 -18.92 -22.88 1.97
CA LEU A 146 -19.34 -22.65 0.58
C LEU A 146 -18.42 -23.30 -0.45
N GLY A 147 -17.26 -23.84 -0.03
CA GLY A 147 -16.27 -24.44 -0.91
C GLY A 147 -15.34 -23.40 -1.58
N VAL A 148 -15.29 -22.17 -1.09
CA VAL A 148 -14.41 -21.11 -1.60
C VAL A 148 -12.95 -21.47 -1.34
N THR A 149 -12.11 -21.36 -2.36
CA THR A 149 -10.67 -21.62 -2.24
C THR A 149 -9.82 -20.35 -2.34
N ALA A 150 -10.40 -19.25 -2.80
CA ALA A 150 -9.75 -17.96 -2.85
C ALA A 150 -10.73 -16.81 -2.60
N ILE A 151 -10.34 -15.83 -1.80
CA ILE A 151 -11.07 -14.58 -1.65
C ILE A 151 -10.36 -13.51 -2.45
N TRP A 152 -11.11 -12.78 -3.25
CA TRP A 152 -10.69 -11.56 -3.92
C TRP A 152 -11.46 -10.39 -3.28
N ASN A 153 -10.80 -9.63 -2.44
CA ASN A 153 -11.38 -8.39 -1.94
C ASN A 153 -11.29 -7.29 -3.01
N THR A 154 -12.33 -6.42 -3.12
CA THR A 154 -12.13 -5.12 -3.76
C THR A 154 -10.96 -4.41 -3.05
N PRO A 155 -10.36 -3.36 -3.64
CA PRO A 155 -9.17 -2.74 -3.02
C PRO A 155 -9.37 -2.43 -1.54
N VAL A 156 -8.32 -2.57 -0.76
CA VAL A 156 -8.34 -2.33 0.69
C VAL A 156 -7.35 -1.23 1.11
N ALA A 157 -6.59 -0.68 0.15
CA ALA A 157 -5.76 0.50 0.38
C ALA A 157 -6.62 1.72 0.71
N GLU A 158 -6.12 2.60 1.58
CA GLU A 158 -6.88 3.76 2.06
C GLU A 158 -7.38 4.64 0.91
N ASP A 159 -8.67 4.95 0.95
CA ASP A 159 -9.38 5.80 0.00
C ASP A 159 -10.04 6.95 0.75
N ASN A 160 -9.55 8.18 0.54
CA ASN A 160 -10.05 9.37 1.23
C ASN A 160 -10.93 10.26 0.33
N ASP A 161 -11.55 9.69 -0.69
CA ASP A 161 -12.54 10.44 -1.46
C ASP A 161 -13.72 10.85 -0.56
N PRO A 162 -14.28 12.04 -0.76
CA PRO A 162 -15.36 12.57 0.09
C PRO A 162 -16.68 11.82 -0.06
N GLU A 163 -16.87 11.12 -1.17
CA GLU A 163 -18.09 10.36 -1.49
C GLU A 163 -17.73 9.09 -2.26
N GLY A 164 -18.47 8.01 -2.02
CA GLY A 164 -18.32 6.77 -2.78
C GLY A 164 -17.08 5.94 -2.43
N SER A 165 -16.35 6.27 -1.38
CA SER A 165 -15.11 5.55 -1.02
C SER A 165 -15.33 4.08 -0.59
N TYR A 166 -16.57 3.62 -0.50
CA TYR A 166 -16.90 2.25 -0.08
C TYR A 166 -16.34 1.17 -1.02
N HIS A 167 -16.15 1.48 -2.30
CA HIS A 167 -15.61 0.54 -3.29
C HIS A 167 -14.08 0.51 -3.35
N MET A 168 -13.38 1.54 -2.82
CA MET A 168 -11.93 1.62 -2.63
C MET A 168 -11.08 1.67 -3.92
N TYR A 169 -11.68 2.01 -5.06
CA TYR A 169 -10.93 2.07 -6.33
C TYR A 169 -10.19 3.39 -6.57
N ALA A 170 -10.17 4.31 -5.60
CA ALA A 170 -9.46 5.58 -5.66
C ALA A 170 -8.49 5.71 -4.48
N ALA A 171 -7.35 5.00 -4.51
CA ALA A 171 -6.41 4.99 -3.39
C ALA A 171 -5.79 6.37 -3.14
N SER A 172 -5.90 6.84 -1.90
CA SER A 172 -5.21 8.05 -1.39
C SER A 172 -3.89 7.72 -0.68
N ASN A 173 -3.73 6.47 -0.21
CA ASN A 173 -2.51 5.97 0.38
C ASN A 173 -2.32 4.48 0.08
N VAL A 174 -1.38 4.15 -0.78
CA VAL A 174 -1.12 2.77 -1.23
C VAL A 174 -0.30 1.93 -0.24
N TYR A 175 0.19 2.51 0.83
CA TYR A 175 1.01 1.83 1.85
C TYR A 175 0.22 1.45 3.09
N GLN A 176 -1.03 1.87 3.17
CA GLN A 176 -1.88 1.68 4.34
C GLN A 176 -3.22 1.06 3.96
N ILE A 177 -3.63 0.03 4.71
CA ILE A 177 -5.01 -0.45 4.68
C ILE A 177 -5.92 0.64 5.23
N ASP A 178 -7.08 0.83 4.60
CA ASP A 178 -8.06 1.81 5.05
C ASP A 178 -8.41 1.59 6.54
N ARG A 179 -8.27 2.65 7.31
CA ARG A 179 -8.47 2.60 8.76
C ARG A 179 -9.91 2.28 9.17
N ARG A 180 -10.85 2.43 8.23
CA ARG A 180 -12.24 1.98 8.39
C ARG A 180 -12.44 0.49 8.07
N PHE A 181 -11.42 -0.16 7.50
CA PHE A 181 -11.37 -1.61 7.34
C PHE A 181 -10.47 -2.29 8.39
N GLY A 182 -9.65 -1.52 9.10
CA GLY A 182 -8.75 -2.02 10.12
C GLY A 182 -7.31 -1.53 9.94
N SER A 183 -6.35 -2.45 9.80
CA SER A 183 -4.92 -2.12 9.74
C SER A 183 -4.14 -3.06 8.84
N ASN A 184 -2.90 -2.68 8.51
CA ASN A 184 -1.96 -3.56 7.80
C ASN A 184 -1.75 -4.89 8.53
N ASP A 185 -1.74 -4.87 9.87
CA ASP A 185 -1.57 -6.10 10.65
C ASP A 185 -2.84 -6.95 10.67
N LEU A 186 -4.01 -6.34 10.65
CA LEU A 186 -5.27 -7.08 10.50
C LEU A 186 -5.36 -7.76 9.12
N TYR A 187 -4.89 -7.10 8.06
CA TYR A 187 -4.83 -7.72 6.72
C TYR A 187 -3.85 -8.91 6.67
N LYS A 188 -2.69 -8.79 7.35
CA LYS A 188 -1.78 -9.93 7.52
C LYS A 188 -2.43 -11.07 8.30
N LYS A 189 -3.21 -10.75 9.35
CA LYS A 189 -3.98 -11.73 10.14
C LYS A 189 -5.00 -12.43 9.26
N LEU A 190 -5.78 -11.70 8.44
CA LEU A 190 -6.71 -12.30 7.47
C LEU A 190 -6.00 -13.31 6.57
N SER A 191 -4.86 -12.92 5.98
CA SER A 191 -4.05 -13.81 5.13
C SER A 191 -3.59 -15.07 5.88
N ALA A 192 -3.20 -14.93 7.15
CA ALA A 192 -2.76 -16.06 7.97
C ALA A 192 -3.92 -17.00 8.32
N GLU A 193 -5.10 -16.48 8.67
CA GLU A 193 -6.29 -17.28 8.98
C GLU A 193 -6.82 -18.02 7.75
N MET A 194 -6.80 -17.39 6.58
CA MET A 194 -7.13 -18.02 5.30
C MET A 194 -6.17 -19.16 4.95
N LYS A 195 -4.86 -18.94 5.18
CA LYS A 195 -3.83 -19.96 4.93
C LYS A 195 -4.05 -21.21 5.77
N LYS A 196 -4.51 -21.09 7.03
CA LYS A 196 -4.85 -22.26 7.88
C LYS A 196 -5.97 -23.13 7.29
N ARG A 197 -6.83 -22.52 6.47
CA ARG A 197 -7.95 -23.16 5.76
C ARG A 197 -7.62 -23.53 4.32
N ASN A 198 -6.34 -23.47 3.91
CA ASN A 198 -5.87 -23.64 2.54
C ASN A 198 -6.54 -22.69 1.52
N MET A 199 -7.06 -21.56 1.98
CA MET A 199 -7.62 -20.53 1.12
C MET A 199 -6.54 -19.51 0.72
N LYS A 200 -6.65 -19.00 -0.49
CA LYS A 200 -5.78 -17.96 -1.07
C LYS A 200 -6.40 -16.58 -0.91
N LEU A 201 -5.58 -15.57 -0.66
CA LEU A 201 -6.00 -14.18 -0.64
C LEU A 201 -5.48 -13.48 -1.90
N ILE A 202 -6.38 -12.91 -2.69
CA ILE A 202 -6.07 -12.10 -3.87
C ILE A 202 -6.23 -10.63 -3.46
N MET A 203 -5.14 -9.87 -3.54
CA MET A 203 -5.16 -8.44 -3.28
C MET A 203 -5.45 -7.69 -4.58
N ASP A 204 -6.58 -6.99 -4.64
CA ASP A 204 -6.85 -6.04 -5.71
C ASP A 204 -5.97 -4.80 -5.50
N TYR A 205 -5.20 -4.44 -6.52
CA TYR A 205 -4.28 -3.33 -6.44
C TYR A 205 -4.38 -2.46 -7.69
N VAL A 206 -4.94 -1.26 -7.51
CA VAL A 206 -5.15 -0.31 -8.60
C VAL A 206 -3.85 0.39 -8.95
N VAL A 207 -3.36 0.17 -10.18
CA VAL A 207 -2.11 0.76 -10.69
C VAL A 207 -2.36 1.82 -11.78
N ASN A 208 -3.62 1.99 -12.21
CA ASN A 208 -3.97 2.86 -13.34
C ASN A 208 -4.16 4.32 -12.94
N HIS A 209 -4.67 4.56 -11.74
CA HIS A 209 -5.01 5.90 -11.25
C HIS A 209 -4.99 5.94 -9.72
N TRP A 210 -4.98 7.15 -9.17
CA TRP A 210 -5.10 7.44 -7.73
C TRP A 210 -6.25 8.42 -7.49
N SER A 211 -6.66 8.53 -6.22
CA SER A 211 -7.55 9.60 -5.75
C SER A 211 -6.90 10.98 -5.92
N LEU A 212 -7.71 12.01 -6.11
CA LEU A 212 -7.27 13.41 -6.03
C LEU A 212 -6.76 13.76 -4.62
N GLU A 213 -7.12 12.95 -3.61
CA GLU A 213 -6.64 13.07 -2.24
C GLU A 213 -5.25 12.45 -2.01
N HIS A 214 -4.68 11.74 -3.01
CA HIS A 214 -3.34 11.16 -2.90
C HIS A 214 -2.27 12.26 -2.81
N TYR A 215 -1.34 12.12 -1.85
CA TYR A 215 -0.32 13.15 -1.61
C TYR A 215 0.54 13.48 -2.84
N MET A 216 0.85 12.49 -3.68
CA MET A 216 1.59 12.71 -4.92
C MET A 216 0.77 13.47 -5.99
N ILE A 217 -0.56 13.44 -5.92
CA ILE A 217 -1.40 14.24 -6.81
C ILE A 217 -1.47 15.70 -6.32
N LYS A 218 -1.48 15.90 -5.01
CA LYS A 218 -1.48 17.24 -4.39
C LYS A 218 -0.12 17.95 -4.53
N ASP A 219 0.95 17.19 -4.61
CA ASP A 219 2.32 17.69 -4.80
C ASP A 219 3.04 16.71 -5.75
N LEU A 220 2.91 16.98 -7.06
CA LEU A 220 3.49 16.11 -8.08
C LEU A 220 5.01 16.15 -8.04
N PRO A 221 5.70 15.01 -8.13
CA PRO A 221 7.15 14.95 -8.29
C PRO A 221 7.64 15.72 -9.52
N ALA A 222 6.95 15.56 -10.66
CA ALA A 222 7.14 16.29 -11.91
C ALA A 222 5.84 16.30 -12.72
N ALA A 223 5.69 17.22 -13.66
CA ALA A 223 4.45 17.40 -14.42
C ALA A 223 4.08 16.20 -15.29
N ASP A 224 5.07 15.40 -15.72
CA ASP A 224 4.87 14.22 -16.55
C ASP A 224 4.41 12.96 -15.79
N TRP A 225 4.20 13.07 -14.46
CA TRP A 225 3.71 11.96 -13.63
C TRP A 225 2.22 11.68 -13.81
N ILE A 226 1.49 12.62 -14.40
CA ILE A 226 0.08 12.42 -14.79
C ILE A 226 -0.06 12.59 -16.30
N ASN A 227 -0.99 11.81 -16.88
CA ASN A 227 -1.30 11.98 -18.29
C ASN A 227 -1.89 13.36 -18.55
N GLN A 228 -1.34 14.05 -19.54
CA GLN A 228 -1.80 15.35 -20.00
C GLN A 228 -2.57 15.16 -21.32
N TRP A 229 -3.72 15.84 -21.44
CA TRP A 229 -4.56 15.80 -22.63
C TRP A 229 -4.73 17.23 -23.17
N ASP A 230 -4.63 17.42 -24.49
CA ASP A 230 -4.77 18.75 -25.12
C ASP A 230 -6.17 19.31 -24.98
N SER A 231 -7.15 18.47 -24.75
CA SER A 231 -8.53 18.86 -24.51
C SER A 231 -9.21 17.90 -23.54
N TYR A 232 -10.21 18.40 -22.83
CA TYR A 232 -11.07 17.57 -22.02
C TYR A 232 -11.88 16.61 -22.91
N THR A 233 -11.82 15.33 -22.59
CA THR A 233 -12.56 14.29 -23.32
C THR A 233 -13.66 13.69 -22.45
#